data_459dd624d8c1e2cd544e4d30c85110f5
#
_entry.id   459dd624d8c1e2cd544e4d30c85110f5
#
_cell.length_a   1.000
_cell.length_b   1.000
_cell.length_c   1.000
_cell.angle_alpha   90.00
_cell.angle_beta   90.00
_cell.angle_gamma   90.00
#
_symmetry.space_group_name_H-M   'P 1'
#
loop_
_entity.id
_entity.type
_entity.pdbx_description
1 polymer ?
#
loop_
_entity_poly.entity_id
_entity_poly.type
_entity_poly.pdbx_seq_one_letter_code
_entity_poly.pdbx_strand_id
1 'polypeptide(L)'
;MTTLASRALTILHEWVQSQSLRKHCYAVADSMKHFAHLRGADVAEPAVDGQPLQQESRPTADQPDGRSWATQPIEPIGCPSGAERVDLWEAVGLLHDMDYERYPNQEHSSSEGHPFVGVAWLRENGWSEEVCRAILSHADYSGVVRETPLEKTLYAVDELSGFVIAVARVRPSKSINEVDIASVKKKMKDKAFARAVDREDIVRGAAELGMPLDNVIAEVITALKSDAERLGLAAAL
;
A
#
# COMPACT_ATOMS: atom_id res chain seq x y z
N MET A 1 -11.59 -3.07 -20.06
CA MET A 1 -10.17 -3.31 -19.68
C MET A 1 -10.13 -3.57 -18.19
N THR A 2 -9.33 -4.52 -17.73
CA THR A 2 -9.15 -4.79 -16.30
C THR A 2 -8.25 -3.70 -15.72
N THR A 3 -8.68 -3.04 -14.62
CA THR A 3 -7.90 -1.98 -13.99
C THR A 3 -6.69 -2.54 -13.20
N LEU A 4 -5.72 -1.69 -12.86
CA LEU A 4 -4.57 -2.08 -12.04
C LEU A 4 -5.01 -2.59 -10.67
N ALA A 5 -5.96 -1.90 -10.00
CA ALA A 5 -6.51 -2.32 -8.72
C ALA A 5 -7.23 -3.67 -8.80
N SER A 6 -8.01 -3.94 -9.87
CA SER A 6 -8.64 -5.24 -10.08
C SER A 6 -7.62 -6.36 -10.26
N ARG A 7 -6.53 -6.09 -10.98
CA ARG A 7 -5.42 -7.03 -11.17
C ARG A 7 -4.69 -7.26 -9.84
N ALA A 8 -4.42 -6.19 -9.10
CA ALA A 8 -3.80 -6.24 -7.77
C ALA A 8 -4.62 -7.06 -6.78
N LEU A 9 -5.94 -6.88 -6.78
CA LEU A 9 -6.85 -7.65 -5.93
C LEU A 9 -6.79 -9.15 -6.21
N THR A 10 -6.71 -9.54 -7.49
CA THR A 10 -6.55 -10.94 -7.90
C THR A 10 -5.25 -11.52 -7.35
N ILE A 11 -4.14 -10.79 -7.50
CA ILE A 11 -2.82 -11.19 -6.99
C ILE A 11 -2.83 -11.31 -5.46
N LEU A 12 -3.42 -10.33 -4.76
CA LEU A 12 -3.55 -10.39 -3.31
C LEU A 12 -4.27 -11.66 -2.86
N HIS A 13 -5.38 -12.05 -3.53
CA HIS A 13 -6.12 -13.25 -3.18
C HIS A 13 -5.37 -14.56 -3.50
N GLU A 14 -4.50 -14.55 -4.49
CA GLU A 14 -3.63 -15.68 -4.79
C GLU A 14 -2.53 -15.85 -3.74
N TRP A 15 -1.90 -14.74 -3.34
CA TRP A 15 -0.72 -14.76 -2.48
C TRP A 15 -1.06 -14.84 -1.00
N VAL A 16 -2.11 -14.19 -0.55
CA VAL A 16 -2.48 -14.07 0.87
C VAL A 16 -3.70 -14.94 1.17
N GLN A 17 -3.61 -15.81 2.17
CA GLN A 17 -4.73 -16.63 2.65
C GLN A 17 -5.36 -16.06 3.92
N SER A 18 -4.57 -15.37 4.74
CA SER A 18 -5.01 -14.74 5.98
C SER A 18 -6.04 -13.65 5.74
N GLN A 19 -7.24 -13.83 6.30
CA GLN A 19 -8.30 -12.81 6.23
C GLN A 19 -7.92 -11.51 6.97
N SER A 20 -7.08 -11.60 7.99
CA SER A 20 -6.61 -10.40 8.72
C SER A 20 -5.66 -9.58 7.86
N LEU A 21 -4.72 -10.22 7.16
CA LEU A 21 -3.79 -9.54 6.27
C LEU A 21 -4.50 -8.97 5.03
N ARG A 22 -5.45 -9.73 4.43
CA ARG A 22 -6.30 -9.18 3.35
C ARG A 22 -7.02 -7.91 3.78
N LYS A 23 -7.61 -7.91 4.98
CA LYS A 23 -8.32 -6.72 5.51
C LYS A 23 -7.38 -5.56 5.79
N HIS A 24 -6.14 -5.83 6.20
CA HIS A 24 -5.11 -4.80 6.29
C HIS A 24 -4.83 -4.20 4.92
N CYS A 25 -4.51 -5.02 3.91
CA CYS A 25 -4.27 -4.54 2.55
C CYS A 25 -5.46 -3.76 1.96
N TYR A 26 -6.71 -4.16 2.25
CA TYR A 26 -7.88 -3.39 1.83
C TYR A 26 -7.93 -2.02 2.51
N ALA A 27 -7.67 -1.96 3.80
CA ALA A 27 -7.69 -0.68 4.53
C ALA A 27 -6.59 0.27 4.05
N VAL A 28 -5.40 -0.26 3.77
CA VAL A 28 -4.32 0.54 3.18
C VAL A 28 -4.70 0.98 1.77
N ALA A 29 -5.30 0.13 0.95
CA ALA A 29 -5.77 0.47 -0.39
C ALA A 29 -6.86 1.55 -0.39
N ASP A 30 -7.84 1.45 0.51
CA ASP A 30 -8.89 2.46 0.69
C ASP A 30 -8.29 3.82 1.12
N SER A 31 -7.31 3.78 2.02
CA SER A 31 -6.56 4.97 2.44
C SER A 31 -5.77 5.57 1.28
N MET A 32 -5.03 4.76 0.54
CA MET A 32 -4.26 5.20 -0.63
C MET A 32 -5.15 5.85 -1.70
N LYS A 33 -6.26 5.22 -2.02
CA LYS A 33 -7.26 5.75 -2.96
C LYS A 33 -7.82 7.10 -2.50
N HIS A 34 -8.18 7.21 -1.23
CA HIS A 34 -8.69 8.44 -0.64
C HIS A 34 -7.66 9.57 -0.70
N PHE A 35 -6.41 9.29 -0.33
CA PHE A 35 -5.32 10.27 -0.41
C PHE A 35 -4.95 10.64 -1.85
N ALA A 36 -5.10 9.73 -2.81
CA ALA A 36 -4.93 10.04 -4.23
C ALA A 36 -5.90 11.15 -4.66
N HIS A 37 -7.18 11.06 -4.29
CA HIS A 37 -8.17 12.10 -4.56
C HIS A 37 -7.83 13.41 -3.82
N LEU A 38 -7.49 13.36 -2.54
CA LEU A 38 -7.13 14.55 -1.76
C LEU A 38 -5.93 15.32 -2.33
N ARG A 39 -4.98 14.60 -2.92
CA ARG A 39 -3.76 15.19 -3.50
C ARG A 39 -3.91 15.56 -4.97
N GLY A 40 -5.10 15.44 -5.52
CA GLY A 40 -5.38 15.77 -6.91
C GLY A 40 -4.70 14.83 -7.90
N ALA A 41 -4.44 13.58 -7.51
CA ALA A 41 -3.92 12.56 -8.44
C ALA A 41 -4.89 12.27 -9.59
N ASP A 42 -6.15 12.65 -9.44
CA ASP A 42 -7.19 12.68 -10.47
C ASP A 42 -7.09 13.90 -11.40
N VAL A 43 -6.26 14.90 -11.07
CA VAL A 43 -5.94 16.03 -11.94
C VAL A 43 -4.57 15.74 -12.57
N ALA A 44 -4.52 15.57 -13.89
CA ALA A 44 -3.29 15.28 -14.61
C ALA A 44 -2.21 16.34 -14.30
N GLU A 45 -1.08 15.93 -13.69
CA GLU A 45 0.09 16.78 -13.62
C GLU A 45 0.67 16.98 -15.03
N PRO A 46 1.10 18.22 -15.41
CA PRO A 46 1.81 18.42 -16.66
C PRO A 46 3.09 17.58 -16.65
N ALA A 47 3.32 16.82 -17.73
CA ALA A 47 4.50 16.01 -17.92
C ALA A 47 5.77 16.83 -17.65
N VAL A 48 6.55 16.43 -16.65
CA VAL A 48 7.91 16.90 -16.50
C VAL A 48 8.75 16.18 -17.55
N ASP A 49 9.30 16.91 -18.51
CA ASP A 49 10.16 16.37 -19.56
C ASP A 49 11.31 15.55 -18.96
N GLY A 50 11.13 14.26 -18.90
CA GLY A 50 12.15 13.28 -18.49
C GLY A 50 12.78 12.65 -19.72
N GLN A 51 14.07 12.84 -19.92
CA GLN A 51 14.86 12.20 -20.97
C GLN A 51 14.73 10.66 -20.89
N PRO A 52 14.71 9.96 -22.02
CA PRO A 52 14.63 8.50 -22.02
C PRO A 52 15.92 7.88 -21.46
N LEU A 53 15.78 7.06 -20.41
CA LEU A 53 16.85 6.24 -19.90
C LEU A 53 17.27 5.22 -20.98
N GLN A 54 18.56 5.19 -21.29
CA GLN A 54 19.15 4.25 -22.25
C GLN A 54 18.98 2.82 -21.72
N GLN A 55 18.41 1.97 -22.56
CA GLN A 55 18.27 0.53 -22.32
C GLN A 55 19.65 -0.13 -22.32
N GLU A 56 20.11 -0.58 -21.16
CA GLU A 56 21.22 -1.54 -21.11
C GLU A 56 20.69 -2.96 -21.40
N SER A 57 21.40 -3.65 -22.30
CA SER A 57 21.08 -4.99 -22.77
C SER A 57 21.20 -6.03 -21.67
N ARG A 58 20.13 -6.80 -21.42
CA ARG A 58 20.02 -7.90 -20.46
C ARG A 58 20.77 -9.15 -20.91
N PRO A 59 21.41 -9.90 -19.99
CA PRO A 59 21.78 -11.29 -20.23
C PRO A 59 20.55 -12.21 -20.04
N THR A 60 20.40 -13.15 -20.97
CA THR A 60 19.40 -14.23 -20.92
C THR A 60 19.85 -15.30 -19.91
N ALA A 61 19.04 -15.53 -18.87
CA ALA A 61 19.22 -16.68 -18.00
C ALA A 61 18.14 -17.73 -18.32
N ASP A 62 18.56 -18.93 -18.67
CA ASP A 62 17.69 -20.11 -18.88
C ASP A 62 17.10 -20.59 -17.56
N GLN A 63 15.79 -20.81 -17.52
CA GLN A 63 15.07 -21.40 -16.39
C GLN A 63 14.95 -22.93 -16.54
N PRO A 64 15.04 -23.71 -15.45
CA PRO A 64 15.15 -25.18 -15.54
C PRO A 64 13.83 -25.96 -15.69
N ASP A 65 12.65 -25.32 -15.86
CA ASP A 65 11.37 -26.03 -15.88
C ASP A 65 10.53 -25.90 -17.16
N GLY A 66 11.09 -25.35 -18.24
CA GLY A 66 10.54 -25.47 -19.61
C GLY A 66 9.18 -24.83 -19.85
N ARG A 67 8.68 -23.90 -19.04
CA ARG A 67 7.43 -23.17 -19.30
C ARG A 67 7.70 -21.87 -20.04
N SER A 68 7.32 -21.86 -21.32
CA SER A 68 7.29 -20.64 -22.12
C SER A 68 6.05 -19.82 -21.77
N TRP A 69 6.25 -18.69 -21.11
CA TRP A 69 5.23 -17.65 -20.99
C TRP A 69 5.37 -16.72 -22.20
N ALA A 70 4.46 -16.85 -23.15
CA ALA A 70 4.37 -15.89 -24.24
C ALA A 70 4.05 -14.50 -23.67
N THR A 71 5.07 -13.67 -23.50
CA THR A 71 4.92 -12.25 -23.17
C THR A 71 4.25 -11.55 -24.36
N GLN A 72 3.01 -11.13 -24.18
CA GLN A 72 2.45 -10.12 -25.07
C GLN A 72 3.26 -8.82 -24.92
N PRO A 73 3.57 -8.11 -26.02
CA PRO A 73 4.25 -6.83 -25.95
C PRO A 73 3.41 -5.88 -25.09
N ILE A 74 4.00 -5.36 -24.01
CA ILE A 74 3.37 -4.30 -23.21
C ILE A 74 3.58 -3.01 -24.00
N GLU A 75 2.49 -2.44 -24.53
CA GLU A 75 2.49 -1.09 -25.10
C GLU A 75 3.05 -0.11 -24.07
N PRO A 76 3.90 0.88 -24.47
CA PRO A 76 4.39 1.88 -23.55
C PRO A 76 3.19 2.65 -22.98
N ILE A 77 3.00 2.56 -21.67
CA ILE A 77 1.93 3.25 -20.96
C ILE A 77 2.21 4.75 -21.10
N GLY A 78 1.36 5.47 -21.85
CA GLY A 78 1.35 6.94 -21.88
C GLY A 78 1.16 7.48 -20.46
N CYS A 79 1.40 8.79 -20.23
CA CYS A 79 1.14 9.41 -18.94
C CYS A 79 -0.26 9.03 -18.47
N PRO A 80 -0.40 8.36 -17.30
CA PRO A 80 -1.69 7.88 -16.84
C PRO A 80 -2.67 9.04 -16.63
N SER A 81 -3.93 8.86 -17.05
CA SER A 81 -5.01 9.78 -16.71
C SER A 81 -5.22 9.87 -15.20
N GLY A 82 -5.89 10.91 -14.72
CA GLY A 82 -6.16 11.05 -13.29
C GLY A 82 -6.82 9.83 -12.67
N ALA A 83 -7.80 9.21 -13.36
CA ALA A 83 -8.45 7.98 -12.91
C ALA A 83 -7.48 6.77 -12.84
N GLU A 84 -6.56 6.66 -13.80
CA GLU A 84 -5.52 5.62 -13.81
C GLU A 84 -4.50 5.84 -12.69
N ARG A 85 -4.22 7.09 -12.31
CA ARG A 85 -3.37 7.43 -11.17
C ARG A 85 -4.01 6.98 -9.85
N VAL A 86 -5.29 7.24 -9.64
CA VAL A 86 -6.02 6.78 -8.44
C VAL A 86 -6.04 5.26 -8.37
N ASP A 87 -6.29 4.58 -9.49
CA ASP A 87 -6.28 3.11 -9.61
C ASP A 87 -4.88 2.52 -9.30
N LEU A 88 -3.81 3.20 -9.70
CA LEU A 88 -2.43 2.82 -9.36
C LEU A 88 -2.17 2.94 -7.85
N TRP A 89 -2.63 4.01 -7.20
CA TRP A 89 -2.46 4.17 -5.76
C TRP A 89 -3.21 3.09 -4.97
N GLU A 90 -4.44 2.77 -5.38
CA GLU A 90 -5.21 1.67 -4.81
C GLU A 90 -4.48 0.32 -4.99
N ALA A 91 -3.92 0.07 -6.18
CA ALA A 91 -3.16 -1.14 -6.47
C ALA A 91 -1.90 -1.28 -5.59
N VAL A 92 -1.17 -0.19 -5.34
CA VAL A 92 -0.01 -0.17 -4.43
C VAL A 92 -0.43 -0.56 -3.02
N GLY A 93 -1.53 -0.01 -2.50
CA GLY A 93 -2.06 -0.37 -1.18
C GLY A 93 -2.49 -1.83 -1.08
N LEU A 94 -3.04 -2.43 -2.16
CA LEU A 94 -3.39 -3.85 -2.20
C LEU A 94 -2.16 -4.77 -2.18
N LEU A 95 -1.05 -4.35 -2.80
CA LEU A 95 0.10 -5.21 -3.07
C LEU A 95 1.25 -5.05 -2.07
N HIS A 96 1.27 -4.00 -1.22
CA HIS A 96 2.43 -3.68 -0.39
C HIS A 96 2.89 -4.86 0.47
N ASP A 97 1.95 -5.62 1.03
CA ASP A 97 2.17 -6.77 1.92
C ASP A 97 1.85 -8.14 1.27
N MET A 98 1.77 -8.22 -0.08
CA MET A 98 1.32 -9.44 -0.76
C MET A 98 2.16 -10.68 -0.42
N ASP A 99 3.43 -10.50 -0.16
CA ASP A 99 4.39 -11.58 0.11
C ASP A 99 4.64 -11.82 1.62
N TYR A 100 4.13 -10.94 2.51
CA TYR A 100 4.42 -10.97 3.94
C TYR A 100 4.08 -12.30 4.62
N GLU A 101 2.95 -12.94 4.25
CA GLU A 101 2.53 -14.22 4.83
C GLU A 101 3.44 -15.37 4.42
N ARG A 102 3.92 -15.38 3.17
CA ARG A 102 4.72 -16.47 2.60
C ARG A 102 6.21 -16.32 2.87
N TYR A 103 6.69 -15.08 2.91
CA TYR A 103 8.09 -14.73 2.99
C TYR A 103 8.35 -13.65 4.06
N PRO A 104 7.99 -13.92 5.33
CA PRO A 104 8.20 -12.94 6.39
C PRO A 104 9.69 -12.60 6.52
N ASN A 105 9.99 -11.35 6.87
CA ASN A 105 11.36 -10.84 7.02
C ASN A 105 11.57 -10.33 8.46
N GLN A 106 11.58 -11.25 9.41
CA GLN A 106 11.70 -10.90 10.84
C GLN A 106 13.09 -10.35 11.22
N GLU A 107 14.11 -10.68 10.43
CA GLU A 107 15.48 -10.21 10.67
C GLU A 107 15.78 -8.88 9.96
N HIS A 108 14.80 -8.32 9.26
CA HIS A 108 14.92 -7.10 8.46
C HIS A 108 16.11 -7.15 7.48
N SER A 109 16.29 -8.29 6.82
CA SER A 109 17.26 -8.42 5.71
C SER A 109 16.95 -7.35 4.65
N SER A 110 18.00 -6.75 4.11
CA SER A 110 17.88 -5.71 3.07
C SER A 110 17.75 -6.27 1.64
N SER A 111 17.60 -7.57 1.48
CA SER A 111 17.58 -8.23 0.17
C SER A 111 16.75 -9.50 0.08
N GLU A 112 16.21 -10.00 1.21
CA GLU A 112 15.49 -11.28 1.27
C GLU A 112 14.16 -11.12 2.00
N GLY A 113 13.20 -11.99 1.65
CA GLY A 113 11.87 -11.98 2.25
C GLY A 113 11.04 -10.77 1.81
N HIS A 114 10.06 -10.41 2.63
CA HIS A 114 9.21 -9.23 2.43
C HIS A 114 10.03 -7.94 2.56
N PRO A 115 9.84 -6.94 1.69
CA PRO A 115 8.98 -6.89 0.49
C PRO A 115 9.70 -7.31 -0.81
N PHE A 116 10.95 -7.82 -0.71
CA PHE A 116 11.82 -8.04 -1.88
C PHE A 116 11.30 -9.15 -2.80
N VAL A 117 10.75 -10.23 -2.23
CA VAL A 117 10.22 -11.35 -3.02
C VAL A 117 9.00 -10.91 -3.82
N GLY A 118 8.08 -10.20 -3.19
CA GLY A 118 6.91 -9.65 -3.85
C GLY A 118 7.28 -8.69 -4.97
N VAL A 119 8.21 -7.78 -4.71
CA VAL A 119 8.67 -6.80 -5.71
C VAL A 119 9.43 -7.47 -6.87
N ALA A 120 10.26 -8.47 -6.61
CA ALA A 120 10.92 -9.22 -7.68
C ALA A 120 9.89 -9.86 -8.61
N TRP A 121 8.88 -10.52 -8.04
CA TRP A 121 7.79 -11.11 -8.80
C TRP A 121 6.99 -10.06 -9.58
N LEU A 122 6.67 -8.91 -8.98
CA LEU A 122 5.95 -7.82 -9.65
C LEU A 122 6.72 -7.31 -10.87
N ARG A 123 8.04 -7.12 -10.77
CA ARG A 123 8.90 -6.73 -11.89
C ARG A 123 8.86 -7.74 -13.02
N GLU A 124 8.99 -9.04 -12.70
CA GLU A 124 8.93 -10.13 -13.67
C GLU A 124 7.56 -10.21 -14.37
N ASN A 125 6.48 -9.77 -13.69
CA ASN A 125 5.12 -9.77 -14.22
C ASN A 125 4.68 -8.41 -14.80
N GLY A 126 5.63 -7.52 -15.12
CA GLY A 126 5.41 -6.31 -15.90
C GLY A 126 4.75 -5.16 -15.14
N TRP A 127 4.85 -5.13 -13.80
CA TRP A 127 4.46 -3.97 -13.02
C TRP A 127 5.51 -2.85 -13.16
N SER A 128 5.04 -1.60 -13.10
CA SER A 128 5.92 -0.45 -13.26
C SER A 128 6.90 -0.31 -12.10
N GLU A 129 8.07 0.29 -12.36
CA GLU A 129 9.04 0.56 -11.31
C GLU A 129 8.51 1.57 -10.27
N GLU A 130 7.56 2.43 -10.65
CA GLU A 130 6.85 3.31 -9.71
C GLU A 130 6.13 2.52 -8.61
N VAL A 131 5.40 1.44 -8.99
CA VAL A 131 4.73 0.54 -8.04
C VAL A 131 5.76 -0.23 -7.21
N CYS A 132 6.77 -0.80 -7.86
CA CYS A 132 7.80 -1.60 -7.20
C CYS A 132 8.59 -0.77 -6.18
N ARG A 133 8.97 0.46 -6.55
CA ARG A 133 9.69 1.38 -5.67
C ARG A 133 8.82 1.83 -4.49
N ALA A 134 7.55 2.14 -4.72
CA ALA A 134 6.63 2.51 -3.65
C ALA A 134 6.51 1.37 -2.62
N ILE A 135 6.36 0.13 -3.08
CA ILE A 135 6.30 -1.04 -2.20
C ILE A 135 7.63 -1.24 -1.44
N LEU A 136 8.79 -1.13 -2.09
CA LEU A 136 10.07 -1.21 -1.36
C LEU A 136 10.19 -0.13 -0.29
N SER A 137 9.77 1.08 -0.58
CA SER A 137 9.98 2.25 0.29
C SER A 137 9.16 2.24 1.59
N HIS A 138 8.11 1.38 1.71
CA HIS A 138 7.33 1.29 2.94
C HIS A 138 8.10 0.59 4.07
N ALA A 139 9.07 -0.26 3.73
CA ALA A 139 9.93 -0.94 4.69
C ALA A 139 11.28 -0.24 4.80
N ASP A 140 11.58 0.39 5.94
CA ASP A 140 12.82 1.17 6.17
C ASP A 140 14.10 0.36 5.90
N TYR A 141 14.08 -0.93 6.24
CA TYR A 141 15.23 -1.82 6.02
C TYR A 141 15.51 -2.12 4.55
N SER A 142 14.62 -1.73 3.63
CA SER A 142 14.89 -1.79 2.18
C SER A 142 15.95 -0.79 1.74
N GLY A 143 16.21 0.26 2.52
CA GLY A 143 17.13 1.34 2.18
C GLY A 143 16.60 2.28 1.09
N VAL A 144 15.38 2.08 0.59
CA VAL A 144 14.77 2.94 -0.44
C VAL A 144 14.20 4.19 0.21
N VAL A 145 14.77 5.34 -0.10
CA VAL A 145 14.31 6.64 0.41
C VAL A 145 12.97 7.00 -0.22
N ARG A 146 12.02 7.45 0.59
CA ARG A 146 10.70 7.94 0.14
C ARG A 146 10.81 9.35 -0.43
N GLU A 147 10.60 9.50 -1.72
CA GLU A 147 10.72 10.77 -2.44
C GLU A 147 9.38 11.29 -2.92
N THR A 148 8.56 10.41 -3.50
CA THR A 148 7.30 10.77 -4.16
C THR A 148 6.13 10.86 -3.17
N PRO A 149 5.06 11.61 -3.52
CA PRO A 149 3.82 11.61 -2.74
C PRO A 149 3.21 10.22 -2.54
N LEU A 150 3.30 9.33 -3.54
CA LEU A 150 2.83 7.95 -3.47
C LEU A 150 3.54 7.18 -2.36
N GLU A 151 4.87 7.22 -2.35
CA GLU A 151 5.73 6.52 -1.38
C GLU A 151 5.50 7.03 0.06
N LYS A 152 5.45 8.35 0.23
CA LYS A 152 5.22 8.99 1.54
C LYS A 152 3.82 8.70 2.06
N THR A 153 2.84 8.64 1.16
CA THR A 153 1.47 8.32 1.57
C THR A 153 1.36 6.87 2.01
N LEU A 154 1.91 5.91 1.23
CA LEU A 154 1.90 4.51 1.61
C LEU A 154 2.46 4.31 3.02
N TYR A 155 3.65 4.85 3.29
CA TYR A 155 4.27 4.75 4.61
C TYR A 155 3.44 5.40 5.72
N ALA A 156 2.80 6.55 5.45
CA ALA A 156 2.00 7.26 6.44
C ALA A 156 0.69 6.55 6.81
N VAL A 157 0.10 5.80 5.86
CA VAL A 157 -1.22 5.19 6.07
C VAL A 157 -1.15 3.70 6.45
N ASP A 158 -0.03 3.03 6.23
CA ASP A 158 0.14 1.60 6.44
C ASP A 158 -0.12 1.21 7.91
N GLU A 159 0.78 1.51 8.81
CA GLU A 159 0.66 1.23 10.23
C GLU A 159 -0.58 1.90 10.85
N LEU A 160 -0.92 3.11 10.41
CA LEU A 160 -2.07 3.85 10.92
C LEU A 160 -3.40 3.17 10.55
N SER A 161 -3.54 2.62 9.34
CA SER A 161 -4.76 1.90 8.93
C SER A 161 -5.00 0.67 9.81
N GLY A 162 -3.96 -0.13 10.06
CA GLY A 162 -4.01 -1.27 10.98
C GLY A 162 -4.36 -0.83 12.40
N PHE A 163 -3.78 0.27 12.87
CA PHE A 163 -4.04 0.82 14.20
C PHE A 163 -5.49 1.30 14.36
N VAL A 164 -6.04 2.01 13.38
CA VAL A 164 -7.44 2.49 13.39
C VAL A 164 -8.42 1.31 13.38
N ILE A 165 -8.15 0.25 12.61
CA ILE A 165 -8.93 -1.00 12.66
C ILE A 165 -8.91 -1.59 14.08
N ALA A 166 -7.75 -1.66 14.71
CA ALA A 166 -7.63 -2.17 16.08
C ALA A 166 -8.44 -1.32 17.07
N VAL A 167 -8.44 0.00 16.92
CA VAL A 167 -9.26 0.91 17.74
C VAL A 167 -10.75 0.65 17.54
N ALA A 168 -11.21 0.45 16.31
CA ALA A 168 -12.60 0.12 16.02
C ALA A 168 -13.02 -1.21 16.67
N ARG A 169 -12.19 -2.25 16.55
CA ARG A 169 -12.47 -3.61 17.04
C ARG A 169 -12.62 -3.72 18.55
N VAL A 170 -12.02 -2.81 19.33
CA VAL A 170 -12.20 -2.80 20.79
C VAL A 170 -13.38 -1.96 21.27
N ARG A 171 -14.13 -1.33 20.36
CA ARG A 171 -15.40 -0.69 20.69
C ARG A 171 -16.48 -1.75 20.91
N PRO A 172 -17.48 -1.50 21.75
CA PRO A 172 -18.61 -2.43 21.94
C PRO A 172 -19.33 -2.79 20.64
N SER A 173 -19.54 -1.79 19.77
CA SER A 173 -20.17 -1.96 18.44
C SER A 173 -19.24 -2.56 17.40
N LYS A 174 -17.91 -2.58 17.64
CA LYS A 174 -16.86 -2.92 16.67
C LYS A 174 -16.94 -2.10 15.37
N SER A 175 -17.60 -0.95 15.41
CA SER A 175 -17.85 -0.09 14.25
C SER A 175 -16.82 1.03 14.13
N ILE A 176 -16.36 1.25 12.89
CA ILE A 176 -15.50 2.39 12.53
C ILE A 176 -16.23 3.73 12.72
N ASN A 177 -17.57 3.74 12.67
CA ASN A 177 -18.37 4.96 12.82
C ASN A 177 -18.22 5.60 14.20
N GLU A 178 -17.85 4.84 15.22
CA GLU A 178 -17.58 5.33 16.59
C GLU A 178 -16.13 5.74 16.81
N VAL A 179 -15.27 5.63 15.80
CA VAL A 179 -13.86 6.01 15.93
C VAL A 179 -13.70 7.48 15.55
N ASP A 180 -13.02 8.23 16.42
CA ASP A 180 -12.63 9.61 16.25
C ASP A 180 -11.14 9.82 16.55
N ILE A 181 -10.60 10.99 16.19
CA ILE A 181 -9.20 11.35 16.39
C ILE A 181 -8.79 11.19 17.85
N ALA A 182 -9.64 11.65 18.79
CA ALA A 182 -9.34 11.61 20.22
C ALA A 182 -9.16 10.18 20.73
N SER A 183 -9.98 9.25 20.25
CA SER A 183 -9.90 7.85 20.62
C SER A 183 -8.66 7.14 20.04
N VAL A 184 -8.27 7.46 18.81
CA VAL A 184 -7.02 6.97 18.21
C VAL A 184 -5.83 7.48 19.00
N LYS A 185 -5.73 8.79 19.26
CA LYS A 185 -4.65 9.41 20.06
C LYS A 185 -4.59 8.88 21.49
N LYS A 186 -5.74 8.61 22.12
CA LYS A 186 -5.80 7.98 23.44
C LYS A 186 -5.16 6.59 23.40
N LYS A 187 -5.48 5.78 22.36
CA LYS A 187 -4.92 4.44 22.20
C LYS A 187 -3.44 4.45 21.80
N MET A 188 -2.96 5.45 21.09
CA MET A 188 -1.53 5.62 20.82
C MET A 188 -0.69 5.76 22.08
N LYS A 189 -1.25 6.31 23.18
CA LYS A 189 -0.56 6.41 24.48
C LYS A 189 -0.53 5.09 25.25
N ASP A 190 -1.38 4.14 24.90
CA ASP A 190 -1.48 2.82 25.54
C ASP A 190 -0.47 1.85 24.86
N LYS A 191 0.71 1.70 25.49
CA LYS A 191 1.79 0.83 24.97
C LYS A 191 1.41 -0.66 24.92
N ALA A 192 0.41 -1.10 25.68
CA ALA A 192 -0.05 -2.49 25.68
C ALA A 192 -1.03 -2.77 24.55
N PHE A 193 -1.67 -1.74 24.02
CA PHE A 193 -2.63 -1.87 22.93
C PHE A 193 -1.91 -2.02 21.58
N ALA A 194 -2.34 -2.97 20.73
CA ALA A 194 -1.79 -3.20 19.37
C ALA A 194 -0.24 -3.10 19.33
N ARG A 195 0.45 -3.94 20.11
CA ARG A 195 1.91 -3.85 20.34
C ARG A 195 2.74 -4.01 19.06
N ALA A 196 2.22 -4.70 18.07
CA ALA A 196 2.91 -4.92 16.79
C ALA A 196 3.00 -3.66 15.93
N VAL A 197 2.12 -2.67 16.18
CA VAL A 197 2.12 -1.40 15.43
C VAL A 197 3.17 -0.46 15.98
N ASP A 198 4.05 0.06 15.15
CA ASP A 198 5.03 1.07 15.55
C ASP A 198 4.38 2.47 15.53
N ARG A 199 4.35 3.15 16.70
CA ARG A 199 3.80 4.49 16.84
C ARG A 199 4.74 5.58 16.34
N GLU A 200 6.03 5.31 16.35
CA GLU A 200 7.03 6.24 15.83
C GLU A 200 6.92 6.32 14.31
N ASP A 201 6.63 5.20 13.65
CA ASP A 201 6.37 5.15 12.21
C ASP A 201 5.10 5.92 11.84
N ILE A 202 4.03 5.81 12.62
CA ILE A 202 2.81 6.62 12.41
C ILE A 202 3.12 8.12 12.49
N VAL A 203 3.89 8.55 13.50
CA VAL A 203 4.25 9.97 13.68
C VAL A 203 5.19 10.45 12.56
N ARG A 204 6.20 9.63 12.25
CA ARG A 204 7.16 9.92 11.19
C ARG A 204 6.50 9.97 9.82
N GLY A 205 5.59 9.02 9.53
CA GLY A 205 4.83 9.00 8.28
C GLY A 205 4.03 10.28 8.06
N ALA A 206 3.34 10.78 9.09
CA ALA A 206 2.61 12.04 8.99
C ALA A 206 3.58 13.24 8.74
N ALA A 207 4.74 13.23 9.39
CA ALA A 207 5.76 14.28 9.21
C ALA A 207 6.37 14.25 7.79
N GLU A 208 6.73 13.07 7.26
CA GLU A 208 7.25 12.91 5.90
C GLU A 208 6.20 13.26 4.83
N LEU A 209 4.92 12.98 5.12
CA LEU A 209 3.80 13.36 4.27
C LEU A 209 3.56 14.89 4.27
N GLY A 210 4.13 15.61 5.24
CA GLY A 210 3.95 17.06 5.42
C GLY A 210 2.57 17.45 5.94
N MET A 211 1.88 16.54 6.65
CA MET A 211 0.55 16.77 7.19
C MET A 211 0.54 16.66 8.72
N PRO A 212 -0.25 17.48 9.45
CA PRO A 212 -0.50 17.26 10.87
C PRO A 212 -1.05 15.85 11.13
N LEU A 213 -0.53 15.16 12.14
CA LEU A 213 -0.96 13.79 12.49
C LEU A 213 -2.48 13.68 12.66
N ASP A 214 -3.12 14.68 13.29
CA ASP A 214 -4.57 14.68 13.48
C ASP A 214 -5.34 14.66 12.16
N ASN A 215 -4.82 15.35 11.13
CA ASN A 215 -5.40 15.35 9.80
C ASN A 215 -5.21 13.98 9.13
N VAL A 216 -4.02 13.38 9.20
CA VAL A 216 -3.79 12.03 8.64
C VAL A 216 -4.73 11.01 9.29
N ILE A 217 -4.90 11.06 10.62
CA ILE A 217 -5.84 10.20 11.35
C ILE A 217 -7.29 10.42 10.85
N ALA A 218 -7.71 11.68 10.68
CA ALA A 218 -9.07 12.00 10.21
C ALA A 218 -9.33 11.42 8.82
N GLU A 219 -8.38 11.58 7.91
CA GLU A 219 -8.50 11.11 6.52
C GLU A 219 -8.48 9.58 6.43
N VAL A 220 -7.63 8.90 7.20
CA VAL A 220 -7.65 7.43 7.29
C VAL A 220 -8.99 6.93 7.86
N ILE A 221 -9.52 7.54 8.93
CA ILE A 221 -10.85 7.19 9.45
C ILE A 221 -11.92 7.36 8.37
N THR A 222 -11.87 8.44 7.59
CA THR A 222 -12.80 8.72 6.49
C THR A 222 -12.70 7.66 5.40
N ALA A 223 -11.49 7.31 5.00
CA ALA A 223 -11.22 6.25 4.02
C ALA A 223 -11.80 4.90 4.47
N LEU A 224 -11.52 4.48 5.69
CA LEU A 224 -12.01 3.18 6.20
C LEU A 224 -13.54 3.15 6.40
N LYS A 225 -14.18 4.29 6.64
CA LYS A 225 -15.65 4.38 6.69
C LYS A 225 -16.29 4.13 5.34
N SER A 226 -15.64 4.47 4.24
CA SER A 226 -16.20 4.29 2.89
C SER A 226 -16.38 2.82 2.51
N ASP A 227 -15.61 1.89 3.11
CA ASP A 227 -15.69 0.46 2.85
C ASP A 227 -15.77 -0.40 4.14
N ALA A 228 -16.50 0.13 5.13
CA ALA A 228 -16.65 -0.49 6.45
C ALA A 228 -17.18 -1.92 6.38
N GLU A 229 -18.03 -2.24 5.40
CA GLU A 229 -18.59 -3.60 5.22
C GLU A 229 -17.51 -4.60 4.84
N ARG A 230 -16.68 -4.32 3.82
CA ARG A 230 -15.59 -5.21 3.40
C ARG A 230 -14.58 -5.42 4.53
N LEU A 231 -14.31 -4.39 5.32
CA LEU A 231 -13.41 -4.45 6.46
C LEU A 231 -14.03 -5.21 7.65
N GLY A 232 -15.36 -5.41 7.66
CA GLY A 232 -16.09 -5.98 8.78
C GLY A 232 -16.14 -5.04 9.99
N LEU A 233 -16.24 -3.74 9.72
CA LEU A 233 -16.29 -2.65 10.69
C LEU A 233 -17.59 -1.82 10.57
N ALA A 234 -18.57 -2.27 9.78
CA ALA A 234 -19.91 -1.70 9.78
C ALA A 234 -20.59 -1.96 11.14
N ALA A 235 -21.50 -1.07 11.54
CA ALA A 235 -22.34 -1.33 12.71
C ALA A 235 -23.15 -2.61 12.49
N ALA A 236 -23.24 -3.47 13.53
CA ALA A 236 -24.23 -4.54 13.51
C ALA A 236 -25.64 -3.92 13.48
N LEU A 237 -26.47 -4.36 12.55
CA LEU A 237 -27.89 -4.00 12.48
C LEU A 237 -28.66 -4.50 13.68
#